data_770bc880ec16f1a8e3efaa0f7e3f0197
#
_entry.id   770bc880ec16f1a8e3efaa0f7e3f0197
#
_cell.length_a   1.000
_cell.length_b   1.000
_cell.length_c   1.000
_cell.angle_alpha   90.00
_cell.angle_beta   90.00
_cell.angle_gamma   90.00
#
_symmetry.space_group_name_H-M   'P 1'
#
loop_
_entity.id
_entity.type
_entity.pdbx_description
1 polymer ?
#
loop_
_entity_poly.entity_id
_entity_poly.type
_entity_poly.pdbx_seq_one_letter_code
_entity_poly.pdbx_strand_id
1 'polypeptide(L)'
;YERWFIKSILMLSEFQETGHIKIPPRHRKKPIIFSGPIGEIISDFLDYKRIEERLSIIRLHCYQRNLFRFLNFCNEKNICSIKEIDLVVILRFLSEMDCRKETPVSIIISALRGFMKYAFDEKLLATDYSKKIPKYKVVIQPKLPSTYSKEEIEKLISSVERSSPTGKRNYAIILIAARLGLRASDISKLKFENLYWNTCTIEIEQFKTGKKLVLPLLPDVGNAIIDYLRYGRPKSAEPYVLLTERPP
;
A
#
# COMPACT_ATOMS: atom_id res chain seq x y z
N TYR A 1 -21.19 -5.11 -10.87
CA TYR A 1 -22.11 -5.73 -9.90
C TYR A 1 -22.46 -7.16 -10.33
N GLU A 2 -22.83 -7.45 -11.58
CA GLU A 2 -23.24 -8.76 -12.09
C GLU A 2 -22.20 -9.89 -11.92
N ARG A 3 -20.91 -9.61 -12.16
CA ARG A 3 -19.85 -10.63 -12.03
C ARG A 3 -19.67 -11.15 -10.59
N TRP A 4 -19.92 -10.33 -9.58
CA TRP A 4 -19.84 -10.74 -8.18
C TRP A 4 -21.01 -11.65 -7.80
N PHE A 5 -22.21 -11.33 -8.29
CA PHE A 5 -23.43 -12.08 -8.02
C PHE A 5 -23.34 -13.49 -8.62
N ILE A 6 -22.96 -13.58 -9.90
CA ILE A 6 -22.77 -14.86 -10.61
C ILE A 6 -21.73 -15.74 -9.91
N LYS A 7 -20.59 -15.17 -9.50
CA LYS A 7 -19.57 -15.93 -8.78
C LYS A 7 -20.07 -16.48 -7.45
N SER A 8 -20.83 -15.71 -6.70
CA SER A 8 -21.40 -16.15 -5.42
C SER A 8 -22.41 -17.29 -5.61
N ILE A 9 -23.24 -17.23 -6.65
CA ILE A 9 -24.19 -18.29 -6.99
C ILE A 9 -23.46 -19.58 -7.40
N LEU A 10 -22.43 -19.48 -8.24
CA LEU A 10 -21.64 -20.64 -8.66
C LEU A 10 -20.91 -21.29 -7.47
N MET A 11 -20.39 -20.51 -6.54
CA MET A 11 -19.76 -21.02 -5.32
C MET A 11 -20.78 -21.72 -4.41
N LEU A 12 -22.01 -21.20 -4.33
CA LEU A 12 -23.09 -21.83 -3.56
C LEU A 12 -23.53 -23.16 -4.19
N SER A 13 -23.70 -23.20 -5.52
CA SER A 13 -24.02 -24.42 -6.28
C SER A 13 -22.93 -25.48 -6.09
N GLU A 14 -21.67 -25.11 -6.23
CA GLU A 14 -20.53 -26.00 -6.01
C GLU A 14 -20.52 -26.56 -4.57
N PHE A 15 -20.81 -25.72 -3.58
CA PHE A 15 -20.91 -26.17 -2.18
C PHE A 15 -22.06 -27.13 -1.96
N GLN A 16 -23.23 -26.91 -2.58
CA GLN A 16 -24.37 -27.80 -2.49
C GLN A 16 -24.10 -29.17 -3.12
N GLU A 17 -23.33 -29.21 -4.21
CA GLU A 17 -23.00 -30.45 -4.93
C GLU A 17 -21.85 -31.24 -4.28
N THR A 18 -20.83 -30.55 -3.77
CA THR A 18 -19.56 -31.19 -3.35
C THR A 18 -19.28 -31.11 -1.85
N GLY A 19 -20.06 -30.31 -1.11
CA GLY A 19 -19.80 -30.02 0.31
C GLY A 19 -18.56 -29.11 0.55
N HIS A 20 -17.86 -28.72 -0.52
CA HIS A 20 -16.63 -27.92 -0.43
C HIS A 20 -16.65 -26.78 -1.45
N ILE A 21 -16.09 -25.63 -1.08
CA ILE A 21 -15.89 -24.52 -2.01
C ILE A 21 -14.41 -24.56 -2.46
N LYS A 22 -14.17 -24.77 -3.74
CA LYS A 22 -12.84 -24.57 -4.33
C LYS A 22 -12.56 -23.08 -4.43
N ILE A 23 -11.91 -22.53 -3.39
CA ILE A 23 -11.38 -21.16 -3.46
C ILE A 23 -10.24 -21.19 -4.47
N PRO A 24 -10.38 -20.55 -5.66
CA PRO A 24 -9.27 -20.51 -6.60
C PRO A 24 -8.08 -19.86 -5.90
N PRO A 25 -6.88 -20.43 -6.05
CA PRO A 25 -5.69 -19.84 -5.46
C PRO A 25 -5.64 -18.38 -5.89
N ARG A 26 -5.43 -17.47 -4.93
CA ARG A 26 -5.23 -16.04 -5.25
C ARG A 26 -4.19 -16.01 -6.35
N HIS A 27 -4.52 -15.42 -7.50
CA HIS A 27 -3.55 -15.27 -8.60
C HIS A 27 -2.30 -14.61 -8.02
N ARG A 28 -1.28 -15.42 -7.70
CA ARG A 28 0.04 -14.88 -7.38
C ARG A 28 0.46 -14.11 -8.62
N LYS A 29 0.58 -12.80 -8.49
CA LYS A 29 1.09 -11.97 -9.58
C LYS A 29 2.40 -12.60 -10.03
N LYS A 30 2.52 -12.86 -11.34
CA LYS A 30 3.76 -13.40 -11.90
C LYS A 30 4.92 -12.50 -11.47
N PRO A 31 6.07 -13.07 -11.08
CA PRO A 31 7.23 -12.27 -10.74
C PRO A 31 7.59 -11.39 -11.95
N ILE A 32 7.92 -10.14 -11.70
CA ILE A 32 8.41 -9.23 -12.72
C ILE A 32 9.87 -9.62 -12.98
N ILE A 33 10.15 -10.05 -14.20
CA ILE A 33 11.51 -10.41 -14.65
C ILE A 33 11.96 -9.32 -15.61
N PHE A 34 13.12 -8.73 -15.35
CA PHE A 34 13.77 -7.77 -16.23
C PHE A 34 14.78 -8.53 -17.08
N SER A 35 14.57 -8.57 -18.40
CA SER A 35 15.42 -9.27 -19.36
C SER A 35 16.05 -8.29 -20.35
N GLY A 36 17.22 -8.65 -20.87
CA GLY A 36 17.97 -7.86 -21.84
C GLY A 36 18.79 -6.72 -21.20
N PRO A 37 19.64 -6.03 -21.99
CA PRO A 37 20.62 -5.07 -21.47
C PRO A 37 19.98 -3.93 -20.66
N ILE A 38 18.84 -3.39 -21.09
CA ILE A 38 18.11 -2.35 -20.34
C ILE A 38 17.52 -2.96 -19.07
N GLY A 39 17.03 -4.21 -19.13
CA GLY A 39 16.47 -4.91 -17.98
C GLY A 39 17.48 -5.14 -16.86
N GLU A 40 18.71 -5.50 -17.21
CA GLU A 40 19.83 -5.66 -16.26
C GLU A 40 20.12 -4.34 -15.54
N ILE A 41 20.25 -3.24 -16.28
CA ILE A 41 20.46 -1.91 -15.69
C ILE A 41 19.30 -1.49 -14.76
N ILE A 42 18.06 -1.84 -15.11
CA ILE A 42 16.91 -1.60 -14.24
C ILE A 42 17.03 -2.42 -12.95
N SER A 43 17.49 -3.66 -13.03
CA SER A 43 17.69 -4.51 -11.85
C SER A 43 18.75 -3.94 -10.93
N ASP A 44 19.89 -3.51 -11.47
CA ASP A 44 20.96 -2.86 -10.72
C ASP A 44 20.47 -1.57 -10.04
N PHE A 45 19.70 -0.76 -10.76
CA PHE A 45 19.08 0.44 -10.18
C PHE A 45 18.14 0.11 -9.02
N LEU A 46 17.33 -0.94 -9.12
CA LEU A 46 16.42 -1.33 -8.06
C LEU A 46 17.18 -1.86 -6.83
N ASP A 47 18.28 -2.57 -7.04
CA ASP A 47 19.16 -3.01 -5.97
C ASP A 47 19.87 -1.84 -5.31
N TYR A 48 20.36 -0.87 -6.08
CA TYR A 48 20.88 0.40 -5.57
C TYR A 48 19.85 1.10 -4.67
N LYS A 49 18.61 1.24 -5.14
CA LYS A 49 17.53 1.86 -4.35
C LYS A 49 17.19 1.09 -3.07
N ARG A 50 17.33 -0.23 -3.09
CA ARG A 50 17.08 -1.08 -1.94
C ARG A 50 18.19 -0.97 -0.90
N ILE A 51 19.46 -1.02 -1.33
CA ILE A 51 20.64 -1.14 -0.46
C ILE A 51 21.08 0.23 0.02
N GLU A 52 21.34 1.14 -0.91
CA GLU A 52 21.94 2.45 -0.62
C GLU A 52 20.90 3.45 -0.09
N GLU A 53 19.75 3.55 -0.75
CA GLU A 53 18.70 4.49 -0.35
C GLU A 53 17.70 3.91 0.65
N ARG A 54 17.82 2.62 1.00
CA ARG A 54 16.93 1.89 1.94
C ARG A 54 15.44 2.12 1.66
N LEU A 55 15.08 2.10 0.38
CA LEU A 55 13.73 2.40 -0.06
C LEU A 55 12.75 1.35 0.50
N SER A 56 11.59 1.79 0.97
CA SER A 56 10.57 0.86 1.49
C SER A 56 10.11 -0.13 0.40
N ILE A 57 9.81 -1.37 0.79
CA ILE A 57 9.38 -2.46 -0.10
C ILE A 57 8.19 -2.02 -0.99
N ILE A 58 7.24 -1.28 -0.42
CA ILE A 58 6.06 -0.79 -1.15
C ILE A 58 6.50 0.15 -2.28
N ARG A 59 7.44 1.05 -1.99
CA ARG A 59 7.94 2.00 -2.99
C ARG A 59 8.79 1.31 -4.04
N LEU A 60 9.60 0.33 -3.65
CA LEU A 60 10.39 -0.50 -4.56
C LEU A 60 9.48 -1.25 -5.55
N HIS A 61 8.38 -1.86 -5.07
CA HIS A 61 7.39 -2.49 -5.94
C HIS A 61 6.72 -1.51 -6.91
N CYS A 62 6.52 -0.26 -6.49
CA CYS A 62 6.02 0.78 -7.39
C CYS A 62 7.04 1.09 -8.50
N TYR A 63 8.33 1.20 -8.16
CA TYR A 63 9.40 1.39 -9.14
C TYR A 63 9.49 0.22 -10.10
N GLN A 64 9.55 -1.03 -9.60
CA GLN A 64 9.58 -2.25 -10.41
C GLN A 64 8.47 -2.27 -11.45
N ARG A 65 7.22 -2.05 -11.03
CA ARG A 65 6.07 -2.12 -11.93
C ARG A 65 6.10 -1.04 -13.02
N ASN A 66 6.55 0.17 -12.67
CA ASN A 66 6.58 1.27 -13.64
C ASN A 66 7.75 1.16 -14.60
N LEU A 67 8.91 0.71 -14.13
CA LEU A 67 10.07 0.46 -14.99
C LEU A 67 9.87 -0.78 -15.86
N PHE A 68 9.14 -1.78 -15.41
CA PHE A 68 8.75 -2.90 -16.26
C PHE A 68 7.85 -2.47 -17.43
N ARG A 69 6.93 -1.53 -17.20
CA ARG A 69 6.14 -0.93 -18.29
C ARG A 69 7.02 -0.19 -19.28
N PHE A 70 8.00 0.54 -18.77
CA PHE A 70 8.95 1.25 -19.62
C PHE A 70 9.83 0.29 -20.43
N LEU A 71 10.31 -0.80 -19.83
CA LEU A 71 11.06 -1.85 -20.51
C LEU A 71 10.24 -2.50 -21.64
N ASN A 72 8.97 -2.83 -21.36
CA ASN A 72 8.08 -3.39 -22.38
C ASN A 72 7.89 -2.42 -23.57
N PHE A 73 7.70 -1.13 -23.28
CA PHE A 73 7.64 -0.11 -24.33
C PHE A 73 8.94 -0.06 -25.15
N CYS A 74 10.11 -0.10 -24.50
CA CYS A 74 11.39 -0.14 -25.21
C CYS A 74 11.48 -1.38 -26.12
N ASN A 75 11.09 -2.55 -25.63
CA ASN A 75 11.08 -3.79 -26.40
C ASN A 75 10.12 -3.71 -27.59
N GLU A 76 8.92 -3.16 -27.43
CA GLU A 76 7.94 -2.94 -28.53
C GLU A 76 8.46 -1.98 -29.61
N LYS A 77 9.31 -1.05 -29.25
CA LYS A 77 9.94 -0.09 -30.18
C LYS A 77 11.31 -0.56 -30.69
N ASN A 78 11.73 -1.79 -30.37
CA ASN A 78 13.03 -2.36 -30.71
C ASN A 78 14.23 -1.53 -30.19
N ILE A 79 14.06 -0.88 -29.04
CA ILE A 79 15.13 -0.16 -28.34
C ILE A 79 15.86 -1.16 -27.46
N CYS A 80 17.08 -1.53 -27.83
CA CYS A 80 17.83 -2.59 -27.15
C CYS A 80 18.93 -2.07 -26.24
N SER A 81 19.34 -0.81 -26.39
CA SER A 81 20.43 -0.22 -25.60
C SER A 81 19.99 1.01 -24.83
N ILE A 82 20.53 1.17 -23.62
CA ILE A 82 20.30 2.37 -22.81
C ILE A 82 20.73 3.66 -23.53
N LYS A 83 21.74 3.56 -24.42
CA LYS A 83 22.25 4.70 -25.20
C LYS A 83 21.27 5.23 -26.25
N GLU A 84 20.30 4.39 -26.65
CA GLU A 84 19.24 4.76 -27.59
C GLU A 84 18.09 5.50 -26.90
N ILE A 85 18.08 5.51 -25.55
CA ILE A 85 17.07 6.19 -24.77
C ILE A 85 17.44 7.67 -24.65
N ASP A 86 16.69 8.49 -25.36
CA ASP A 86 16.78 9.95 -25.30
C ASP A 86 15.50 10.58 -24.70
N LEU A 87 15.44 11.89 -24.68
CA LEU A 87 14.26 12.61 -24.18
C LEU A 87 13.00 12.33 -25.01
N VAL A 88 13.16 12.11 -26.33
CA VAL A 88 12.04 11.88 -27.25
C VAL A 88 11.39 10.53 -26.93
N VAL A 89 12.19 9.49 -26.73
CA VAL A 89 11.74 8.15 -26.31
C VAL A 89 10.97 8.22 -24.99
N ILE A 90 11.51 8.95 -23.99
CA ILE A 90 10.88 9.10 -22.69
C ILE A 90 9.54 9.83 -22.80
N LEU A 91 9.49 10.94 -23.54
CA LEU A 91 8.26 11.71 -23.74
C LEU A 91 7.21 10.93 -24.51
N ARG A 92 7.63 10.15 -25.51
CA ARG A 92 6.74 9.27 -26.28
C ARG A 92 6.13 8.20 -25.38
N PHE A 93 6.92 7.54 -24.54
CA PHE A 93 6.41 6.60 -23.55
C PHE A 93 5.35 7.26 -22.65
N LEU A 94 5.62 8.46 -22.14
CA LEU A 94 4.68 9.18 -21.27
C LEU A 94 3.39 9.57 -22.03
N SER A 95 3.47 9.90 -23.33
CA SER A 95 2.30 10.26 -24.14
C SER A 95 1.43 9.06 -24.54
N GLU A 96 2.03 7.90 -24.76
CA GLU A 96 1.32 6.66 -25.12
C GLU A 96 0.65 6.00 -23.89
N MET A 97 0.97 6.46 -22.67
CA MET A 97 0.38 5.90 -21.46
C MET A 97 -1.08 6.35 -21.26
N ASP A 98 -1.97 5.39 -21.08
CA ASP A 98 -3.34 5.67 -20.62
C ASP A 98 -3.35 5.99 -19.12
N CYS A 99 -3.22 7.28 -18.82
CA CYS A 99 -3.14 7.81 -17.45
C CYS A 99 -4.42 7.63 -16.62
N ARG A 100 -5.51 7.14 -17.22
CA ARG A 100 -6.82 7.05 -16.56
C ARG A 100 -7.02 5.77 -15.78
N LYS A 101 -6.24 4.73 -16.03
CA LYS A 101 -6.63 3.37 -15.58
C LYS A 101 -5.91 2.82 -14.35
N GLU A 102 -4.64 3.12 -14.06
CA GLU A 102 -3.96 2.30 -13.05
C GLU A 102 -2.93 2.96 -12.12
N THR A 103 -2.23 4.00 -12.53
CA THR A 103 -1.16 4.59 -11.71
C THR A 103 -1.06 6.09 -11.92
N PRO A 104 -0.97 6.90 -10.87
CA PRO A 104 -0.75 8.34 -11.02
C PRO A 104 0.53 8.61 -11.82
N VAL A 105 0.45 9.44 -12.85
CA VAL A 105 1.57 9.82 -13.73
C VAL A 105 2.78 10.32 -12.95
N SER A 106 2.54 10.99 -11.82
CA SER A 106 3.61 11.47 -10.93
C SER A 106 4.51 10.37 -10.39
N ILE A 107 3.96 9.16 -10.13
CA ILE A 107 4.74 8.01 -9.65
C ILE A 107 5.62 7.47 -10.77
N ILE A 108 5.10 7.40 -11.98
CA ILE A 108 5.83 6.94 -13.16
C ILE A 108 6.98 7.89 -13.48
N ILE A 109 6.70 9.18 -13.51
CA ILE A 109 7.72 10.22 -13.71
C ILE A 109 8.78 10.15 -12.62
N SER A 110 8.40 9.90 -11.37
CA SER A 110 9.37 9.73 -10.26
C SER A 110 10.28 8.53 -10.49
N ALA A 111 9.74 7.40 -10.94
CA ALA A 111 10.52 6.21 -11.24
C ALA A 111 11.49 6.44 -12.41
N LEU A 112 11.00 7.00 -13.52
CA LEU A 112 11.82 7.33 -14.69
C LEU A 112 12.94 8.32 -14.37
N ARG A 113 12.64 9.38 -13.63
CA ARG A 113 13.65 10.35 -13.20
C ARG A 113 14.73 9.71 -12.36
N GLY A 114 14.33 8.87 -11.40
CA GLY A 114 15.29 8.15 -10.57
C GLY A 114 16.19 7.24 -11.41
N PHE A 115 15.60 6.50 -12.36
CA PHE A 115 16.34 5.61 -13.25
C PHE A 115 17.28 6.37 -14.22
N MET A 116 16.80 7.44 -14.87
CA MET A 116 17.64 8.25 -15.75
C MET A 116 18.77 8.96 -15.00
N LYS A 117 18.52 9.38 -13.76
CA LYS A 117 19.57 9.95 -12.91
C LYS A 117 20.64 8.92 -12.57
N TYR A 118 20.24 7.72 -12.15
CA TYR A 118 21.15 6.61 -11.90
C TYR A 118 21.98 6.25 -13.13
N ALA A 119 21.35 6.09 -14.30
CA ALA A 119 22.03 5.77 -15.52
C ALA A 119 23.05 6.86 -15.96
N PHE A 120 22.78 8.13 -15.66
CA PHE A 120 23.73 9.23 -15.86
C PHE A 120 24.88 9.18 -14.86
N ASP A 121 24.60 8.95 -13.59
CA ASP A 121 25.62 8.91 -12.52
C ASP A 121 26.59 7.74 -12.72
N GLU A 122 26.07 6.59 -13.20
CA GLU A 122 26.86 5.41 -13.60
C GLU A 122 27.55 5.57 -14.98
N LYS A 123 27.48 6.76 -15.58
CA LYS A 123 28.09 7.07 -16.89
C LYS A 123 27.59 6.20 -18.06
N LEU A 124 26.43 5.59 -17.93
CA LEU A 124 25.76 4.83 -18.99
C LEU A 124 25.09 5.74 -20.02
N LEU A 125 24.75 6.97 -19.61
CA LEU A 125 24.19 8.03 -20.46
C LEU A 125 25.11 9.26 -20.45
N ALA A 126 25.28 9.88 -21.61
CA ALA A 126 26.08 11.10 -21.73
C ALA A 126 25.34 12.36 -21.23
N THR A 127 24.01 12.31 -21.17
CA THR A 127 23.16 13.46 -20.79
C THR A 127 22.24 13.09 -19.62
N ASP A 128 22.15 13.99 -18.63
CA ASP A 128 21.19 13.87 -17.54
C ASP A 128 19.77 14.24 -18.01
N TYR A 129 19.01 13.24 -18.45
CA TYR A 129 17.62 13.41 -18.86
C TYR A 129 16.68 13.57 -17.66
N SER A 130 17.08 13.23 -16.45
CA SER A 130 16.23 13.31 -15.27
C SER A 130 15.70 14.73 -15.01
N LYS A 131 16.51 15.76 -15.33
CA LYS A 131 16.15 17.16 -15.19
C LYS A 131 15.22 17.66 -16.31
N LYS A 132 15.28 17.01 -17.49
CA LYS A 132 14.51 17.40 -18.68
C LYS A 132 13.11 16.79 -18.71
N ILE A 133 12.88 15.69 -17.97
CA ILE A 133 11.55 15.07 -17.86
C ILE A 133 10.58 16.07 -17.19
N PRO A 134 9.40 16.36 -17.77
CA PRO A 134 8.45 17.33 -17.24
C PRO A 134 8.02 17.02 -15.80
N LYS A 135 7.87 18.05 -14.99
CA LYS A 135 7.21 17.89 -13.68
C LYS A 135 5.72 17.80 -13.91
N TYR A 136 5.11 16.68 -13.54
CA TYR A 136 3.67 16.58 -13.54
C TYR A 136 3.11 17.39 -12.37
N LYS A 137 2.56 18.54 -12.68
CA LYS A 137 1.77 19.31 -11.71
C LYS A 137 0.37 18.70 -11.71
N VAL A 138 0.07 17.91 -10.69
CA VAL A 138 -1.34 17.62 -10.40
C VAL A 138 -1.97 18.95 -10.04
N VAL A 139 -2.90 19.44 -10.84
CA VAL A 139 -3.78 20.51 -10.41
C VAL A 139 -4.70 19.90 -9.35
N ILE A 140 -4.20 19.85 -8.13
CA ILE A 140 -5.03 19.51 -6.99
C ILE A 140 -5.96 20.71 -6.85
N GLN A 141 -7.22 20.56 -7.26
CA GLN A 141 -8.25 21.49 -6.78
C GLN A 141 -8.12 21.49 -5.25
N PRO A 142 -7.91 22.65 -4.63
CA PRO A 142 -7.80 22.72 -3.19
C PRO A 142 -9.12 22.24 -2.58
N LYS A 143 -9.18 20.96 -2.26
CA LYS A 143 -10.26 20.44 -1.44
C LYS A 143 -10.01 21.00 -0.07
N LEU A 144 -11.00 21.68 0.48
CA LEU A 144 -11.01 21.98 1.90
C LEU A 144 -10.71 20.68 2.65
N PRO A 145 -9.83 20.70 3.66
CA PRO A 145 -9.61 19.53 4.49
C PRO A 145 -10.98 19.02 4.97
N SER A 146 -11.29 17.77 4.68
CA SER A 146 -12.48 17.14 5.23
C SER A 146 -12.25 16.97 6.74
N THR A 147 -12.78 17.89 7.51
CA THR A 147 -12.81 17.81 8.97
C THR A 147 -14.20 17.34 9.38
N TYR A 148 -14.23 16.39 10.29
CA TYR A 148 -15.48 15.93 10.91
C TYR A 148 -15.72 16.73 12.18
N SER A 149 -16.97 17.14 12.42
CA SER A 149 -17.34 17.76 13.68
C SER A 149 -17.30 16.74 14.80
N LYS A 150 -17.27 17.23 16.04
CA LYS A 150 -17.29 16.35 17.21
C LYS A 150 -18.56 15.49 17.23
N GLU A 151 -19.70 16.09 16.86
CA GLU A 151 -21.01 15.45 16.78
C GLU A 151 -21.04 14.34 15.73
N GLU A 152 -20.43 14.58 14.57
CA GLU A 152 -20.29 13.57 13.51
C GLU A 152 -19.44 12.38 13.96
N ILE A 153 -18.33 12.65 14.67
CA ILE A 153 -17.46 11.59 15.22
C ILE A 153 -18.23 10.77 16.28
N GLU A 154 -18.94 11.42 17.21
CA GLU A 154 -19.73 10.71 18.24
C GLU A 154 -20.87 9.92 17.60
N LYS A 155 -21.53 10.46 16.58
CA LYS A 155 -22.54 9.73 15.80
C LYS A 155 -21.95 8.51 15.10
N LEU A 156 -20.76 8.62 14.52
CA LEU A 156 -20.05 7.49 13.91
C LEU A 156 -19.74 6.42 14.96
N ILE A 157 -19.17 6.81 16.11
CA ILE A 157 -18.82 5.89 17.19
C ILE A 157 -20.06 5.16 17.71
N SER A 158 -21.17 5.88 17.93
CA SER A 158 -22.42 5.30 18.44
C SER A 158 -23.15 4.40 17.44
N SER A 159 -22.93 4.59 16.13
CA SER A 159 -23.55 3.78 15.09
C SER A 159 -22.92 2.38 14.94
N VAL A 160 -21.77 2.13 15.55
CA VAL A 160 -21.07 0.85 15.43
C VAL A 160 -21.79 -0.22 16.26
N GLU A 161 -22.31 -1.22 15.59
CA GLU A 161 -22.89 -2.40 16.21
C GLU A 161 -21.80 -3.20 16.93
N ARG A 162 -22.03 -3.63 18.19
CA ARG A 162 -21.05 -4.29 19.05
C ARG A 162 -21.45 -5.66 19.56
N SER A 163 -22.54 -6.24 19.07
CA SER A 163 -22.98 -7.58 19.48
C SER A 163 -22.09 -8.67 18.86
N SER A 164 -21.55 -8.42 17.67
CA SER A 164 -20.69 -9.37 16.95
C SER A 164 -19.19 -9.19 17.27
N PRO A 165 -18.37 -10.26 17.14
CA PRO A 165 -16.91 -10.19 17.22
C PRO A 165 -16.31 -9.12 16.32
N THR A 166 -16.75 -9.07 15.06
CA THR A 166 -16.33 -8.06 14.08
C THR A 166 -16.72 -6.66 14.51
N GLY A 167 -17.92 -6.48 15.06
CA GLY A 167 -18.42 -5.21 15.57
C GLY A 167 -17.55 -4.68 16.72
N LYS A 168 -17.24 -5.52 17.72
CA LYS A 168 -16.32 -5.18 18.81
C LYS A 168 -14.94 -4.76 18.32
N ARG A 169 -14.37 -5.50 17.37
CA ARG A 169 -13.10 -5.12 16.73
C ARG A 169 -13.18 -3.75 16.05
N ASN A 170 -14.20 -3.56 15.24
CA ASN A 170 -14.37 -2.32 14.48
C ASN A 170 -14.59 -1.12 15.39
N TYR A 171 -15.32 -1.31 16.48
CA TYR A 171 -15.51 -0.29 17.51
C TYR A 171 -14.17 0.12 18.16
N ALA A 172 -13.33 -0.85 18.57
CA ALA A 172 -12.01 -0.56 19.10
C ALA A 172 -11.13 0.19 18.09
N ILE A 173 -11.13 -0.22 16.80
CA ILE A 173 -10.39 0.45 15.74
C ILE A 173 -10.82 1.90 15.57
N ILE A 174 -12.14 2.15 15.53
CA ILE A 174 -12.69 3.50 15.34
C ILE A 174 -12.36 4.39 16.53
N LEU A 175 -12.47 3.88 17.77
CA LEU A 175 -12.08 4.62 18.95
C LEU A 175 -10.60 4.97 18.98
N ILE A 176 -9.72 4.02 18.68
CA ILE A 176 -8.28 4.26 18.58
C ILE A 176 -7.99 5.36 17.55
N ALA A 177 -8.64 5.28 16.37
CA ALA A 177 -8.45 6.28 15.33
C ALA A 177 -8.99 7.66 15.74
N ALA A 178 -10.20 7.72 16.29
CA ALA A 178 -10.89 8.97 16.60
C ALA A 178 -10.31 9.68 17.83
N ARG A 179 -9.92 8.93 18.87
CA ARG A 179 -9.42 9.50 20.13
C ARG A 179 -7.91 9.75 20.13
N LEU A 180 -7.14 8.89 19.45
CA LEU A 180 -5.68 8.94 19.49
C LEU A 180 -5.06 9.42 18.17
N GLY A 181 -5.84 9.57 17.10
CA GLY A 181 -5.35 10.03 15.80
C GLY A 181 -4.34 9.08 15.14
N LEU A 182 -4.33 7.81 15.52
CA LEU A 182 -3.41 6.82 14.94
C LEU A 182 -3.78 6.52 13.48
N ARG A 183 -2.74 6.34 12.65
CA ARG A 183 -2.96 5.92 11.27
C ARG A 183 -3.43 4.47 11.19
N ALA A 184 -4.23 4.14 10.18
CA ALA A 184 -4.71 2.78 9.97
C ALA A 184 -3.59 1.73 9.92
N SER A 185 -2.42 2.07 9.35
CA SER A 185 -1.24 1.21 9.34
C SER A 185 -0.67 0.93 10.72
N ASP A 186 -0.69 1.91 11.62
CA ASP A 186 -0.17 1.79 12.97
C ASP A 186 -1.16 1.00 13.84
N ILE A 187 -2.46 1.26 13.67
CA ILE A 187 -3.55 0.51 14.34
C ILE A 187 -3.50 -0.98 13.93
N SER A 188 -3.36 -1.28 12.63
CA SER A 188 -3.34 -2.67 12.15
C SER A 188 -2.13 -3.47 12.62
N LYS A 189 -1.05 -2.78 12.99
CA LYS A 189 0.20 -3.38 13.50
C LYS A 189 0.37 -3.30 14.99
N LEU A 190 -0.65 -2.82 15.71
CA LEU A 190 -0.63 -2.71 17.16
C LEU A 190 -0.48 -4.11 17.77
N LYS A 191 0.54 -4.31 18.61
CA LYS A 191 0.83 -5.55 19.31
C LYS A 191 0.52 -5.43 20.80
N PHE A 192 0.44 -6.58 21.47
CA PHE A 192 0.28 -6.60 22.92
C PHE A 192 1.41 -5.89 23.65
N GLU A 193 2.64 -6.03 23.21
CA GLU A 193 3.82 -5.36 23.77
C GLU A 193 3.77 -3.83 23.69
N ASN A 194 2.88 -3.26 22.89
CA ASN A 194 2.69 -1.83 22.77
C ASN A 194 1.72 -1.25 23.79
N LEU A 195 1.02 -2.10 24.55
CA LEU A 195 -0.01 -1.71 25.51
C LEU A 195 0.53 -1.82 26.94
N TYR A 196 0.81 -0.71 27.55
CA TYR A 196 1.28 -0.63 28.94
C TYR A 196 0.12 -0.32 29.87
N TRP A 197 -0.56 -1.35 30.35
CA TRP A 197 -1.75 -1.23 31.18
C TRP A 197 -1.48 -0.54 32.52
N ASN A 198 -0.32 -0.80 33.15
CA ASN A 198 0.02 -0.23 34.44
C ASN A 198 0.27 1.27 34.38
N THR A 199 0.81 1.77 33.29
CA THR A 199 1.07 3.21 33.09
C THR A 199 -0.01 3.89 32.26
N CYS A 200 -1.02 3.13 31.81
CA CYS A 200 -2.07 3.60 30.93
C CYS A 200 -1.50 4.30 29.67
N THR A 201 -0.51 3.67 29.00
CA THR A 201 0.12 4.22 27.79
C THR A 201 0.13 3.21 26.64
N ILE A 202 0.17 3.75 25.42
CA ILE A 202 0.43 3.02 24.18
C ILE A 202 1.73 3.55 23.60
N GLU A 203 2.71 2.66 23.39
CA GLU A 203 4.00 3.00 22.80
C GLU A 203 4.17 2.27 21.49
N ILE A 204 4.30 3.02 20.40
CA ILE A 204 4.47 2.47 19.06
C ILE A 204 5.62 3.12 18.33
N GLU A 205 6.21 2.39 17.40
CA GLU A 205 7.03 2.94 16.33
C GLU A 205 6.15 3.12 15.09
N GLN A 206 5.98 4.38 14.66
CA GLN A 206 5.12 4.69 13.52
C GLN A 206 5.62 4.01 12.24
N PHE A 207 4.82 3.16 11.63
CA PHE A 207 5.19 2.38 10.46
C PHE A 207 5.68 3.23 9.27
N LYS A 208 5.12 4.43 9.10
CA LYS A 208 5.48 5.30 7.96
C LYS A 208 6.76 6.10 8.19
N THR A 209 7.08 6.45 9.43
CA THR A 209 8.14 7.42 9.74
C THR A 209 9.26 6.86 10.60
N GLY A 210 9.08 5.66 11.18
CA GLY A 210 10.02 5.08 12.16
C GLY A 210 10.15 5.87 13.45
N LYS A 211 9.28 6.86 13.70
CA LYS A 211 9.34 7.67 14.92
C LYS A 211 8.60 6.98 16.06
N LYS A 212 9.22 6.97 17.24
CA LYS A 212 8.56 6.54 18.47
C LYS A 212 7.45 7.53 18.84
N LEU A 213 6.32 7.01 19.26
CA LEU A 213 5.15 7.76 19.69
C LEU A 213 4.61 7.12 20.96
N VAL A 214 4.44 7.92 22.00
CA VAL A 214 3.82 7.53 23.28
C VAL A 214 2.51 8.30 23.40
N LEU A 215 1.41 7.60 23.63
CA LEU A 215 0.08 8.16 23.75
C LEU A 215 -0.59 7.65 25.03
N PRO A 216 -1.49 8.41 25.66
CA PRO A 216 -2.28 7.91 26.76
C PRO A 216 -3.26 6.84 26.27
N LEU A 217 -3.37 5.74 27.00
CA LEU A 217 -4.43 4.75 26.81
C LEU A 217 -5.68 5.25 27.55
N LEU A 218 -6.54 5.95 26.82
CA LEU A 218 -7.78 6.50 27.38
C LEU A 218 -8.70 5.38 27.85
N PRO A 219 -9.49 5.60 28.92
CA PRO A 219 -10.35 4.55 29.50
C PRO A 219 -11.35 3.94 28.50
N ASP A 220 -11.98 4.75 27.66
CA ASP A 220 -12.92 4.29 26.64
C ASP A 220 -12.23 3.42 25.59
N VAL A 221 -11.02 3.79 25.15
CA VAL A 221 -10.19 3.02 24.23
C VAL A 221 -9.75 1.71 24.86
N GLY A 222 -9.23 1.76 26.10
CA GLY A 222 -8.79 0.58 26.84
C GLY A 222 -9.94 -0.43 27.05
N ASN A 223 -11.10 0.04 27.46
CA ASN A 223 -12.28 -0.80 27.65
C ASN A 223 -12.76 -1.44 26.34
N ALA A 224 -12.74 -0.71 25.24
CA ALA A 224 -13.09 -1.26 23.93
C ALA A 224 -12.10 -2.35 23.46
N ILE A 225 -10.81 -2.15 23.70
CA ILE A 225 -9.79 -3.17 23.44
C ILE A 225 -10.04 -4.42 24.30
N ILE A 226 -10.28 -4.25 25.61
CA ILE A 226 -10.56 -5.37 26.53
C ILE A 226 -11.82 -6.14 26.11
N ASP A 227 -12.89 -5.43 25.75
CA ASP A 227 -14.14 -6.05 25.30
C ASP A 227 -13.92 -6.90 24.05
N TYR A 228 -13.17 -6.36 23.08
CA TYR A 228 -12.79 -7.12 21.88
C TYR A 228 -11.92 -8.33 22.22
N LEU A 229 -10.90 -8.17 23.07
CA LEU A 229 -9.98 -9.26 23.43
C LEU A 229 -10.70 -10.41 24.13
N ARG A 230 -11.67 -10.10 25.00
CA ARG A 230 -12.44 -11.11 25.75
C ARG A 230 -13.51 -11.80 24.93
N TYR A 231 -14.21 -11.07 24.08
CA TYR A 231 -15.46 -11.53 23.48
C TYR A 231 -15.46 -11.50 21.95
N GLY A 232 -14.44 -10.98 21.30
CA GLY A 232 -14.41 -10.84 19.85
C GLY A 232 -13.14 -11.35 19.16
N ARG A 233 -12.00 -11.38 19.86
CA ARG A 233 -10.74 -11.80 19.23
C ARG A 233 -10.69 -13.31 19.06
N PRO A 234 -10.39 -13.83 17.83
CA PRO A 234 -10.15 -15.25 17.61
C PRO A 234 -8.96 -15.73 18.46
N LYS A 235 -9.04 -17.00 18.93
CA LYS A 235 -7.87 -17.64 19.59
C LYS A 235 -6.74 -17.76 18.59
N SER A 236 -5.62 -17.13 18.88
CA SER A 236 -4.45 -17.09 17.99
C SER A 236 -3.18 -16.79 18.80
N ALA A 237 -2.06 -17.37 18.38
CA ALA A 237 -0.73 -17.07 18.91
C ALA A 237 -0.12 -15.78 18.34
N GLU A 238 -0.79 -15.13 17.38
CA GLU A 238 -0.31 -13.90 16.77
C GLU A 238 -0.19 -12.76 17.79
N PRO A 239 0.91 -12.00 17.78
CA PRO A 239 1.17 -10.95 18.77
C PRO A 239 0.33 -9.68 18.55
N TYR A 240 -0.42 -9.61 17.46
CA TYR A 240 -1.25 -8.45 17.12
C TYR A 240 -2.53 -8.40 17.94
N VAL A 241 -2.86 -7.20 18.43
CA VAL A 241 -4.09 -6.95 19.20
C VAL A 241 -5.33 -7.18 18.33
N LEU A 242 -5.31 -6.65 17.11
CA LEU A 242 -6.46 -6.67 16.19
C LEU A 242 -6.22 -7.69 15.07
N LEU A 243 -7.13 -8.66 14.93
CA LEU A 243 -7.04 -9.70 13.93
C LEU A 243 -8.22 -9.62 12.95
N THR A 244 -7.99 -10.13 11.73
CA THR A 244 -9.07 -10.37 10.77
C THR A 244 -9.67 -11.75 11.03
N GLU A 245 -10.99 -11.91 10.87
CA GLU A 245 -11.66 -13.21 11.02
C GLU A 245 -11.39 -14.15 9.85
N ARG A 246 -11.00 -13.57 8.71
CA ARG A 246 -10.65 -14.35 7.52
C ARG A 246 -9.13 -14.47 7.44
N PRO A 247 -8.60 -15.69 7.37
CA PRO A 247 -7.18 -15.88 7.09
C PRO A 247 -6.82 -15.21 5.76
N PRO A 248 -5.58 -14.76 5.59
CA PRO A 248 -5.10 -14.07 4.39
C PRO A 248 -5.17 -14.96 3.13
#